data_80be56cab9dccceccf45e564b4082ac8
#
_entry.id   80be56cab9dccceccf45e564b4082ac8
#
_cell.length_a   1.000
_cell.length_b   1.000
_cell.length_c   1.000
_cell.angle_alpha   90.00
_cell.angle_beta   90.00
_cell.angle_gamma   90.00
#
_symmetry.space_group_name_H-M   'P 1'
#
loop_
_entity.id
_entity.type
_entity.pdbx_description
1 polymer ?
#
loop_
_entity_poly.entity_id
_entity_poly.type
_entity_poly.pdbx_seq_one_letter_code
_entity_poly.pdbx_strand_id
1 'polypeptide(L)'
;MVSKYRVSCWIFPAALGLFLLAGCTAAYAQELDPVKRAELERQLQRLEQEANELDKNLQQVQGEARTLANETETVNTEIKRRELEIKRLALVIKKTALEIQAKSAGIAMLAKKIDKSRRALGASLFLLYAYDQDNALTILLKNQNLSDFFNSLNSLQRVQSNIQEAVGEFKEDKTLLEKEKVELEEFEEEQQDLRSLQEVERRFLAQKKKEKEELLRLTKGKEALFQQLLKSKKRDIATLKTQLFYLEKTGITAEDAIRFADLAAKRAGIRTAFLLALLEVETGKQFEDGVISVGTNVGTGNWERDMYNCYIRLGRRKQAESEKAAFFEITGKLNLDPDKMPVSRRPNYGCGGAMGPAQFIPTTWLRFEKRVASLTGHNPSSPWNVEDAFTAAAIFLADAGADAKTEAGEIRAAKTYISGRPSCTRYVCRSYANRIISLARDIDRIL
;
A
#
# COMPACT_ATOMS: atom_id res chain seq x y z
N MET A 1 55.48 35.95 -28.48
CA MET A 1 55.98 35.15 -29.61
C MET A 1 54.93 34.08 -29.90
N VAL A 2 54.06 34.33 -30.72
CA VAL A 2 53.65 34.05 -32.10
C VAL A 2 54.19 32.71 -32.61
N SER A 3 53.31 31.75 -32.85
CA SER A 3 53.33 30.98 -34.09
C SER A 3 51.95 30.35 -34.37
N LYS A 4 51.35 30.86 -35.45
CA LYS A 4 50.22 30.32 -36.17
C LYS A 4 50.69 29.11 -36.99
N TYR A 5 49.91 28.05 -37.04
CA TYR A 5 49.86 27.18 -38.23
C TYR A 5 48.40 26.99 -38.68
N ARG A 6 48.16 27.58 -39.87
CA ARG A 6 47.05 27.23 -40.76
C ARG A 6 47.40 25.94 -41.45
N VAL A 7 46.46 24.97 -41.53
CA VAL A 7 46.52 23.95 -42.57
C VAL A 7 45.15 23.85 -43.22
N SER A 8 45.24 23.88 -44.50
CA SER A 8 44.30 23.94 -45.61
C SER A 8 43.18 22.92 -45.61
N CYS A 9 42.02 23.35 -46.09
CA CYS A 9 40.95 22.56 -46.65
C CYS A 9 41.42 21.65 -47.78
N TRP A 10 41.11 20.37 -47.69
CA TRP A 10 40.95 19.50 -48.86
C TRP A 10 39.56 18.84 -48.81
N ILE A 11 38.81 19.14 -49.82
CA ILE A 11 37.51 18.61 -50.14
C ILE A 11 37.72 17.25 -50.78
N PHE A 12 37.12 16.19 -50.24
CA PHE A 12 36.84 14.93 -50.95
C PHE A 12 35.42 14.46 -50.65
N PRO A 13 34.72 13.95 -51.64
CA PRO A 13 33.29 13.70 -51.54
C PRO A 13 32.93 12.29 -51.12
N ALA A 14 31.81 12.19 -50.47
CA ALA A 14 30.86 11.05 -50.42
C ALA A 14 31.45 9.65 -50.15
N ALA A 15 31.32 9.25 -48.89
CA ALA A 15 31.01 7.86 -48.55
C ALA A 15 30.01 7.90 -47.40
N LEU A 16 28.81 7.40 -47.64
CA LEU A 16 27.75 7.18 -46.69
C LEU A 16 28.23 6.13 -45.67
N GLY A 17 28.95 6.58 -44.65
CA GLY A 17 29.27 5.76 -43.49
C GLY A 17 28.27 6.04 -42.42
N LEU A 18 27.37 5.09 -42.14
CA LEU A 18 26.55 5.03 -40.93
C LEU A 18 27.50 4.95 -39.74
N PHE A 19 27.91 6.09 -39.20
CA PHE A 19 28.50 6.14 -37.88
C PHE A 19 27.37 5.95 -36.87
N LEU A 20 27.14 4.68 -36.48
CA LEU A 20 26.58 4.35 -35.19
C LEU A 20 27.60 4.84 -34.16
N LEU A 21 27.48 6.09 -33.74
CA LEU A 21 28.04 6.57 -32.50
C LEU A 21 27.38 5.74 -31.39
N ALA A 22 28.06 4.67 -30.99
CA ALA A 22 27.89 4.10 -29.67
C ALA A 22 28.32 5.18 -28.66
N GLY A 23 27.47 6.20 -28.53
CA GLY A 23 27.48 7.07 -27.38
C GLY A 23 26.97 6.22 -26.23
N CYS A 24 27.88 5.71 -25.39
CA CYS A 24 27.57 5.43 -23.99
C CYS A 24 27.02 6.73 -23.37
N THR A 25 25.78 7.06 -23.66
CA THR A 25 24.99 7.86 -22.76
C THR A 25 24.66 6.94 -21.60
N ALA A 26 25.55 6.94 -20.57
CA ALA A 26 25.12 6.53 -19.25
C ALA A 26 23.74 7.16 -19.08
N ALA A 27 22.70 6.33 -18.99
CA ALA A 27 21.40 6.76 -18.59
C ALA A 27 21.61 7.34 -17.19
N TYR A 28 21.72 8.65 -17.09
CA TYR A 28 21.57 9.35 -15.81
C TYR A 28 20.11 9.12 -15.44
N ALA A 29 19.86 7.97 -14.79
CA ALA A 29 18.79 7.93 -13.81
C ALA A 29 19.04 9.19 -12.98
N GLN A 30 18.07 10.07 -12.91
CA GLN A 30 18.15 11.25 -12.07
C GLN A 30 18.22 10.69 -10.65
N GLU A 31 19.46 10.44 -10.19
CA GLU A 31 19.71 9.94 -8.85
C GLU A 31 19.01 10.88 -7.90
N LEU A 32 18.13 10.35 -7.08
CA LEU A 32 17.59 11.07 -5.93
C LEU A 32 18.74 11.84 -5.32
N ASP A 33 18.56 13.18 -5.17
CA ASP A 33 19.58 14.01 -4.56
C ASP A 33 20.10 13.28 -3.30
N PRO A 34 21.29 12.67 -3.35
CA PRO A 34 21.76 11.77 -2.30
C PRO A 34 21.88 12.49 -0.97
N VAL A 35 22.03 13.83 -1.00
CA VAL A 35 22.07 14.69 0.17
C VAL A 35 20.69 14.76 0.85
N LYS A 36 19.62 14.93 0.07
CA LYS A 36 18.25 14.96 0.60
C LYS A 36 17.83 13.63 1.18
N ARG A 37 18.20 12.53 0.51
CA ARG A 37 17.93 11.19 1.00
C ARG A 37 18.64 10.91 2.33
N ALA A 38 19.96 11.20 2.38
CA ALA A 38 20.77 11.01 3.59
C ALA A 38 20.27 11.87 4.77
N GLU A 39 19.77 13.08 4.51
CA GLU A 39 19.21 13.94 5.53
C GLU A 39 17.88 13.39 6.08
N LEU A 40 16.99 12.90 5.23
CA LEU A 40 15.74 12.27 5.65
C LEU A 40 15.99 10.98 6.46
N GLU A 41 16.97 10.18 6.06
CA GLU A 41 17.38 8.97 6.79
C GLU A 41 17.92 9.29 8.18
N ARG A 42 18.75 10.34 8.31
CA ARG A 42 19.24 10.82 9.61
C ARG A 42 18.11 11.33 10.52
N GLN A 43 17.16 12.07 9.96
CA GLN A 43 15.99 12.55 10.71
C GLN A 43 15.12 11.39 11.19
N LEU A 44 14.89 10.39 10.34
CA LEU A 44 14.15 9.17 10.71
C LEU A 44 14.84 8.43 11.85
N GLN A 45 16.15 8.23 11.77
CA GLN A 45 16.91 7.52 12.81
C GLN A 45 16.85 8.22 14.17
N ARG A 46 16.93 9.56 14.19
CA ARG A 46 16.76 10.34 15.43
C ARG A 46 15.37 10.15 16.04
N LEU A 47 14.32 10.23 15.22
CA LEU A 47 12.94 10.02 15.70
C LEU A 47 12.70 8.59 16.17
N GLU A 48 13.37 7.59 15.60
CA GLU A 48 13.33 6.20 16.08
C GLU A 48 13.94 6.04 17.47
N GLN A 49 15.08 6.67 17.73
CA GLN A 49 15.71 6.67 19.04
C GLN A 49 14.80 7.33 20.09
N GLU A 50 14.27 8.52 19.78
CA GLU A 50 13.37 9.25 20.68
C GLU A 50 12.06 8.47 20.98
N ALA A 51 11.49 7.78 19.99
CA ALA A 51 10.31 6.94 20.17
C ALA A 51 10.59 5.75 21.11
N ASN A 52 11.77 5.11 20.98
CA ASN A 52 12.16 3.99 21.84
C ASN A 52 12.38 4.42 23.30
N GLU A 53 12.91 5.62 23.53
CA GLU A 53 13.06 6.17 24.89
C GLU A 53 11.69 6.47 25.52
N LEU A 54 10.74 7.02 24.75
CA LEU A 54 9.38 7.26 25.22
C LEU A 54 8.65 5.96 25.54
N ASP A 55 8.83 4.90 24.76
CA ASP A 55 8.22 3.59 25.02
C ASP A 55 8.74 2.97 26.34
N LYS A 56 10.03 3.10 26.64
CA LYS A 56 10.60 2.66 27.94
C LYS A 56 10.01 3.42 29.11
N ASN A 57 9.90 4.75 28.98
CA ASN A 57 9.31 5.60 30.03
C ASN A 57 7.83 5.26 30.25
N LEU A 58 7.08 4.99 29.18
CA LEU A 58 5.67 4.60 29.27
C LEU A 58 5.48 3.27 30.04
N GLN A 59 6.34 2.27 29.77
CA GLN A 59 6.31 1.00 30.50
C GLN A 59 6.62 1.17 31.98
N GLN A 60 7.54 2.06 32.34
CA GLN A 60 7.89 2.34 33.73
C GLN A 60 6.74 3.00 34.48
N VAL A 61 6.13 4.04 33.93
CA VAL A 61 5.02 4.79 34.57
C VAL A 61 3.74 3.94 34.69
N GLN A 62 3.48 3.02 33.76
CA GLN A 62 2.33 2.11 33.82
C GLN A 62 2.40 1.08 34.96
N GLY A 63 3.62 0.78 35.47
CA GLY A 63 3.83 -0.13 36.60
C GLY A 63 3.60 0.51 37.99
N GLU A 64 3.44 1.83 38.08
CA GLU A 64 3.27 2.58 39.31
C GLU A 64 1.80 2.71 39.72
N ALA A 65 1.57 3.13 40.99
CA ALA A 65 0.22 3.34 41.48
C ALA A 65 -0.52 4.41 40.66
N ARG A 66 -1.81 4.17 40.33
CA ARG A 66 -2.63 5.09 39.57
C ARG A 66 -2.97 6.36 40.39
N THR A 67 -2.15 7.37 40.20
CA THR A 67 -2.39 8.72 40.70
C THR A 67 -2.75 9.66 39.55
N LEU A 68 -3.30 10.82 39.84
CA LEU A 68 -3.58 11.82 38.81
C LEU A 68 -2.30 12.27 38.08
N ALA A 69 -1.20 12.36 38.82
CA ALA A 69 0.10 12.73 38.26
C ALA A 69 0.58 11.66 37.27
N ASN A 70 0.56 10.39 37.65
CA ASN A 70 0.99 9.27 36.82
C ASN A 70 0.07 9.10 35.59
N GLU A 71 -1.24 9.26 35.75
CA GLU A 71 -2.19 9.20 34.64
C GLU A 71 -1.98 10.36 33.65
N THR A 72 -1.74 11.57 34.16
CA THR A 72 -1.43 12.73 33.31
C THR A 72 -0.10 12.56 32.58
N GLU A 73 0.92 12.02 33.24
CA GLU A 73 2.22 11.73 32.61
C GLU A 73 2.10 10.63 31.56
N THR A 74 1.32 9.58 31.83
CA THR A 74 1.03 8.52 30.85
C THR A 74 0.40 9.11 29.59
N VAL A 75 -0.66 9.89 29.74
CA VAL A 75 -1.34 10.53 28.60
C VAL A 75 -0.41 11.52 27.86
N ASN A 76 0.40 12.28 28.60
CA ASN A 76 1.40 13.17 27.97
C ASN A 76 2.44 12.39 27.15
N THR A 77 2.91 11.26 27.67
CA THR A 77 3.90 10.42 26.98
C THR A 77 3.28 9.79 25.74
N GLU A 78 2.04 9.33 25.81
CA GLU A 78 1.29 8.86 24.64
C GLU A 78 1.10 9.96 23.59
N ILE A 79 0.77 11.19 23.99
CA ILE A 79 0.67 12.34 23.09
C ILE A 79 2.00 12.57 22.37
N LYS A 80 3.12 12.64 23.11
CA LYS A 80 4.45 12.82 22.51
C LYS A 80 4.80 11.71 21.55
N ARG A 81 4.54 10.45 21.92
CA ARG A 81 4.73 9.29 21.06
C ARG A 81 3.97 9.42 19.74
N ARG A 82 2.70 9.82 19.77
CA ARG A 82 1.86 10.04 18.59
C ARG A 82 2.38 11.18 17.72
N GLU A 83 2.82 12.26 18.32
CA GLU A 83 3.41 13.40 17.60
C GLU A 83 4.69 12.97 16.86
N LEU A 84 5.53 12.15 17.50
CA LEU A 84 6.71 11.59 16.87
C LEU A 84 6.37 10.66 15.71
N GLU A 85 5.40 9.76 15.90
CA GLU A 85 4.98 8.83 14.85
C GLU A 85 4.44 9.57 13.62
N ILE A 86 3.64 10.62 13.82
CA ILE A 86 3.16 11.48 12.73
C ILE A 86 4.34 12.14 11.98
N LYS A 87 5.37 12.62 12.71
CA LYS A 87 6.58 13.19 12.10
C LYS A 87 7.37 12.15 11.29
N ARG A 88 7.53 10.94 11.85
CA ARG A 88 8.19 9.80 11.16
C ARG A 88 7.47 9.45 9.87
N LEU A 89 6.14 9.28 9.93
CA LEU A 89 5.31 9.01 8.76
C LEU A 89 5.43 10.11 7.71
N ALA A 90 5.44 11.38 8.11
CA ALA A 90 5.62 12.49 7.18
C ALA A 90 6.97 12.43 6.45
N LEU A 91 8.05 12.06 7.14
CA LEU A 91 9.37 11.91 6.54
C LEU A 91 9.44 10.71 5.59
N VAL A 92 8.86 9.58 5.98
CA VAL A 92 8.79 8.39 5.12
C VAL A 92 7.98 8.69 3.86
N ILE A 93 6.81 9.30 3.98
CA ILE A 93 5.97 9.72 2.84
C ILE A 93 6.77 10.64 1.90
N LYS A 94 7.54 11.58 2.46
CA LYS A 94 8.38 12.48 1.64
C LYS A 94 9.48 11.71 0.93
N LYS A 95 10.13 10.75 1.59
CA LYS A 95 11.16 9.89 0.99
C LYS A 95 10.57 9.07 -0.17
N THR A 96 9.46 8.36 0.08
CA THR A 96 8.78 7.56 -0.94
C THR A 96 8.32 8.41 -2.13
N ALA A 97 7.85 9.64 -1.89
CA ALA A 97 7.48 10.57 -2.97
C ALA A 97 8.67 10.93 -3.88
N LEU A 98 9.87 11.10 -3.32
CA LEU A 98 11.08 11.32 -4.11
C LEU A 98 11.49 10.08 -4.92
N GLU A 99 11.33 8.89 -4.34
CA GLU A 99 11.60 7.62 -5.02
C GLU A 99 10.64 7.39 -6.19
N ILE A 100 9.35 7.67 -6.01
CA ILE A 100 8.33 7.65 -7.07
C ILE A 100 8.70 8.63 -8.19
N GLN A 101 9.09 9.85 -7.86
CA GLN A 101 9.48 10.87 -8.85
C GLN A 101 10.70 10.42 -9.67
N ALA A 102 11.74 9.91 -9.01
CA ALA A 102 12.93 9.43 -9.69
C ALA A 102 12.62 8.23 -10.62
N LYS A 103 11.81 7.28 -10.12
CA LYS A 103 11.41 6.10 -10.89
C LYS A 103 10.54 6.46 -12.09
N SER A 104 9.59 7.38 -11.92
CA SER A 104 8.75 7.90 -13.01
C SER A 104 9.58 8.58 -14.11
N ALA A 105 10.61 9.36 -13.71
CA ALA A 105 11.54 9.97 -14.65
C ALA A 105 12.35 8.90 -15.42
N GLY A 106 12.84 7.87 -14.73
CA GLY A 106 13.53 6.73 -15.35
C GLY A 106 12.66 5.99 -16.36
N ILE A 107 11.43 5.68 -15.99
CA ILE A 107 10.43 5.07 -16.88
C ILE A 107 10.19 5.92 -18.13
N ALA A 108 10.04 7.25 -17.97
CA ALA A 108 9.85 8.16 -19.09
C ALA A 108 11.05 8.18 -20.05
N MET A 109 12.28 8.14 -19.53
CA MET A 109 13.49 8.04 -20.33
C MET A 109 13.59 6.72 -21.07
N LEU A 110 13.31 5.60 -20.41
CA LEU A 110 13.32 4.27 -20.98
C LEU A 110 12.25 4.12 -22.07
N ALA A 111 11.06 4.66 -21.86
CA ALA A 111 9.99 4.70 -22.87
C ALA A 111 10.40 5.47 -24.13
N LYS A 112 11.10 6.63 -23.97
CA LYS A 112 11.67 7.39 -25.09
C LYS A 112 12.76 6.61 -25.83
N LYS A 113 13.63 5.90 -25.09
CA LYS A 113 14.66 5.02 -25.69
C LYS A 113 14.02 3.95 -26.54
N ILE A 114 13.03 3.25 -25.99
CA ILE A 114 12.26 2.20 -26.66
C ILE A 114 11.58 2.74 -27.95
N ASP A 115 10.95 3.91 -27.87
CA ASP A 115 10.30 4.51 -29.06
C ASP A 115 11.31 4.89 -30.14
N LYS A 116 12.48 5.41 -29.75
CA LYS A 116 13.59 5.67 -30.68
C LYS A 116 14.10 4.39 -31.34
N SER A 117 14.35 3.34 -30.55
CA SER A 117 14.81 2.04 -31.04
C SER A 117 13.79 1.39 -31.96
N ARG A 118 12.49 1.49 -31.62
CA ARG A 118 11.39 1.01 -32.47
C ARG A 118 11.39 1.67 -33.84
N ARG A 119 11.57 3.01 -33.89
CA ARG A 119 11.60 3.76 -35.15
C ARG A 119 12.85 3.40 -35.99
N ALA A 120 14.00 3.28 -35.34
CA ALA A 120 15.24 2.89 -36.02
C ALA A 120 15.16 1.48 -36.60
N LEU A 121 14.65 0.51 -35.80
CA LEU A 121 14.41 -0.86 -36.25
C LEU A 121 13.41 -0.89 -37.42
N GLY A 122 12.31 -0.14 -37.33
CA GLY A 122 11.33 -0.05 -38.41
C GLY A 122 11.95 0.47 -39.72
N ALA A 123 12.77 1.50 -39.66
CA ALA A 123 13.48 2.03 -40.82
C ALA A 123 14.50 1.01 -41.38
N SER A 124 15.24 0.32 -40.52
CA SER A 124 16.21 -0.70 -40.93
C SER A 124 15.52 -1.90 -41.59
N LEU A 125 14.41 -2.37 -41.03
CA LEU A 125 13.61 -3.45 -41.62
C LEU A 125 12.98 -3.05 -42.95
N PHE A 126 12.52 -1.81 -43.07
CA PHE A 126 12.00 -1.31 -44.34
C PHE A 126 13.08 -1.27 -45.44
N LEU A 127 14.27 -0.82 -45.09
CA LEU A 127 15.41 -0.86 -46.01
C LEU A 127 15.77 -2.29 -46.41
N LEU A 128 15.81 -3.21 -45.46
CA LEU A 128 16.07 -4.64 -45.73
C LEU A 128 15.01 -5.22 -46.68
N TYR A 129 13.73 -4.94 -46.43
CA TYR A 129 12.63 -5.36 -47.29
C TYR A 129 12.75 -4.80 -48.71
N ALA A 130 13.14 -3.52 -48.84
CA ALA A 130 13.37 -2.90 -50.14
C ALA A 130 14.52 -3.55 -50.91
N TYR A 131 15.57 -3.99 -50.19
CA TYR A 131 16.68 -4.74 -50.80
C TYR A 131 16.33 -6.20 -51.15
N ASP A 132 15.45 -6.83 -50.35
CA ASP A 132 15.02 -8.23 -50.57
C ASP A 132 14.14 -8.40 -51.85
N GLN A 133 13.58 -7.28 -52.36
CA GLN A 133 12.87 -7.25 -53.64
C GLN A 133 13.80 -7.34 -54.85
N ASP A 134 15.10 -7.09 -54.70
CA ASP A 134 16.10 -7.25 -55.75
C ASP A 134 16.58 -8.74 -55.81
N ASN A 135 16.31 -9.42 -56.90
CA ASN A 135 16.73 -10.79 -57.11
C ASN A 135 18.28 -10.87 -57.08
N ALA A 136 18.87 -11.95 -56.53
CA ALA A 136 20.33 -12.14 -56.44
C ALA A 136 21.06 -11.91 -57.78
N LEU A 137 20.44 -12.26 -58.89
CA LEU A 137 20.91 -11.95 -60.25
C LEU A 137 20.96 -10.44 -60.52
N THR A 138 19.99 -9.66 -60.04
CA THR A 138 19.95 -8.20 -60.21
C THR A 138 21.06 -7.55 -59.43
N ILE A 139 21.35 -8.05 -58.22
CA ILE A 139 22.45 -7.57 -57.35
C ILE A 139 23.80 -7.87 -58.03
N LEU A 140 23.95 -9.06 -58.62
CA LEU A 140 25.15 -9.43 -59.34
C LEU A 140 25.39 -8.54 -60.56
N LEU A 141 24.37 -8.24 -61.31
CA LEU A 141 24.43 -7.43 -62.51
C LEU A 141 24.58 -5.90 -62.26
N LYS A 142 24.20 -5.41 -61.08
CA LYS A 142 24.38 -4.03 -60.64
C LYS A 142 25.83 -3.74 -60.22
N ASN A 143 26.60 -4.72 -59.83
CA ASN A 143 27.99 -4.56 -59.38
C ASN A 143 28.96 -4.66 -60.58
N GLN A 144 29.89 -3.70 -60.66
CA GLN A 144 30.86 -3.64 -61.78
C GLN A 144 31.92 -4.75 -61.74
N ASN A 145 32.16 -5.34 -60.57
CA ASN A 145 33.11 -6.45 -60.40
C ASN A 145 32.68 -7.35 -59.20
N LEU A 146 33.29 -8.56 -59.16
CA LEU A 146 33.04 -9.55 -58.11
C LEU A 146 33.40 -9.08 -56.69
N SER A 147 34.38 -8.20 -56.55
CA SER A 147 34.79 -7.64 -55.25
C SER A 147 33.68 -6.76 -54.67
N ASP A 148 33.04 -5.94 -55.50
CA ASP A 148 31.93 -5.06 -55.04
C ASP A 148 30.69 -5.90 -54.68
N PHE A 149 30.46 -7.02 -55.39
CA PHE A 149 29.41 -7.96 -55.02
C PHE A 149 29.63 -8.56 -53.62
N PHE A 150 30.86 -9.08 -53.35
CA PHE A 150 31.17 -9.65 -52.02
C PHE A 150 31.14 -8.57 -50.91
N ASN A 151 31.57 -7.35 -51.18
CA ASN A 151 31.49 -6.23 -50.27
C ASN A 151 30.01 -5.89 -49.95
N SER A 152 29.13 -5.89 -50.92
CA SER A 152 27.70 -5.69 -50.73
C SER A 152 27.07 -6.80 -49.90
N LEU A 153 27.46 -8.07 -50.16
CA LEU A 153 26.98 -9.22 -49.38
C LEU A 153 27.42 -9.17 -47.89
N ASN A 154 28.69 -8.84 -47.66
CA ASN A 154 29.25 -8.65 -46.32
C ASN A 154 28.56 -7.49 -45.59
N SER A 155 28.25 -6.41 -46.30
CA SER A 155 27.50 -5.30 -45.74
C SER A 155 26.09 -5.67 -45.32
N LEU A 156 25.40 -6.46 -46.15
CA LEU A 156 24.06 -6.99 -45.84
C LEU A 156 24.08 -7.90 -44.60
N GLN A 157 25.09 -8.80 -44.52
CA GLN A 157 25.26 -9.68 -43.37
C GLN A 157 25.53 -8.91 -42.07
N ARG A 158 26.33 -7.82 -42.12
CA ARG A 158 26.54 -6.92 -41.00
C ARG A 158 25.25 -6.20 -40.58
N VAL A 159 24.46 -5.73 -41.55
CA VAL A 159 23.16 -5.08 -41.25
C VAL A 159 22.21 -6.08 -40.58
N GLN A 160 22.18 -7.33 -41.07
CA GLN A 160 21.34 -8.36 -40.46
C GLN A 160 21.75 -8.66 -39.01
N SER A 161 23.07 -8.80 -38.75
CA SER A 161 23.60 -9.01 -37.42
C SER A 161 23.25 -7.84 -36.46
N ASN A 162 23.43 -6.60 -36.92
CA ASN A 162 23.12 -5.40 -36.16
C ASN A 162 21.61 -5.32 -35.85
N ILE A 163 20.74 -5.71 -36.77
CA ILE A 163 19.30 -5.77 -36.53
C ILE A 163 18.97 -6.82 -35.47
N GLN A 164 19.58 -8.00 -35.52
CA GLN A 164 19.35 -9.05 -34.50
C GLN A 164 19.76 -8.59 -33.12
N GLU A 165 20.91 -7.92 -32.97
CA GLU A 165 21.38 -7.34 -31.74
C GLU A 165 20.41 -6.25 -31.23
N ALA A 166 20.04 -5.32 -32.09
CA ALA A 166 19.08 -4.26 -31.76
C ALA A 166 17.69 -4.79 -31.36
N VAL A 167 17.24 -5.89 -31.95
CA VAL A 167 15.99 -6.59 -31.55
C VAL A 167 16.14 -7.20 -30.15
N GLY A 168 17.33 -7.77 -29.84
CA GLY A 168 17.66 -8.27 -28.51
C GLY A 168 17.56 -7.17 -27.46
N GLU A 169 18.29 -6.07 -27.66
CA GLU A 169 18.26 -4.90 -26.77
C GLU A 169 16.83 -4.30 -26.61
N PHE A 170 16.07 -4.21 -27.70
CA PHE A 170 14.70 -3.73 -27.64
C PHE A 170 13.80 -4.61 -26.77
N LYS A 171 13.95 -5.94 -26.83
CA LYS A 171 13.20 -6.87 -26.00
C LYS A 171 13.59 -6.74 -24.52
N GLU A 172 14.89 -6.61 -24.24
CA GLU A 172 15.40 -6.40 -22.88
C GLU A 172 14.88 -5.07 -22.29
N ASP A 173 15.01 -3.98 -23.03
CA ASP A 173 14.49 -2.66 -22.63
C ASP A 173 12.99 -2.71 -22.36
N LYS A 174 12.21 -3.42 -23.18
CA LYS A 174 10.78 -3.59 -22.98
C LYS A 174 10.45 -4.38 -21.71
N THR A 175 11.18 -5.46 -21.46
CA THR A 175 11.03 -6.25 -20.24
C THR A 175 11.39 -5.44 -18.99
N LEU A 176 12.47 -4.66 -19.08
CA LEU A 176 12.87 -3.75 -18.02
C LEU A 176 11.80 -2.69 -17.77
N LEU A 177 11.22 -2.08 -18.81
CA LEU A 177 10.15 -1.10 -18.68
C LEU A 177 8.93 -1.65 -17.93
N GLU A 178 8.51 -2.87 -18.26
CA GLU A 178 7.38 -3.49 -17.55
C GLU A 178 7.71 -3.77 -16.08
N LYS A 179 8.94 -4.23 -15.79
CA LYS A 179 9.40 -4.42 -14.41
C LYS A 179 9.41 -3.10 -13.64
N GLU A 180 9.99 -2.05 -14.20
CA GLU A 180 10.06 -0.73 -13.58
C GLU A 180 8.67 -0.13 -13.30
N LYS A 181 7.69 -0.37 -14.18
CA LYS A 181 6.30 0.04 -13.96
C LYS A 181 5.66 -0.68 -12.79
N VAL A 182 5.86 -1.99 -12.67
CA VAL A 182 5.33 -2.77 -11.54
C VAL A 182 5.92 -2.28 -10.22
N GLU A 183 7.23 -2.02 -10.19
CA GLU A 183 7.88 -1.47 -9.01
C GLU A 183 7.39 -0.04 -8.68
N LEU A 184 7.09 0.79 -9.68
CA LEU A 184 6.49 2.10 -9.46
C LEU A 184 5.11 1.98 -8.82
N GLU A 185 4.26 1.07 -9.32
CA GLU A 185 2.94 0.81 -8.73
C GLU A 185 3.05 0.36 -7.26
N GLU A 186 4.05 -0.48 -6.92
CA GLU A 186 4.30 -0.89 -5.53
C GLU A 186 4.68 0.32 -4.64
N PHE A 187 5.51 1.24 -5.13
CA PHE A 187 5.86 2.46 -4.40
C PHE A 187 4.68 3.42 -4.23
N GLU A 188 3.85 3.57 -5.25
CA GLU A 188 2.64 4.39 -5.17
C GLU A 188 1.65 3.82 -4.17
N GLU A 189 1.46 2.49 -4.15
CA GLU A 189 0.62 1.80 -3.18
C GLU A 189 1.15 1.99 -1.76
N GLU A 190 2.47 1.80 -1.54
CA GLU A 190 3.08 2.05 -0.24
C GLU A 190 2.89 3.49 0.24
N GLN A 191 3.03 4.48 -0.64
CA GLN A 191 2.81 5.88 -0.27
C GLN A 191 1.36 6.13 0.17
N GLN A 192 0.41 5.49 -0.48
CA GLN A 192 -1.00 5.59 -0.14
C GLN A 192 -1.29 5.02 1.24
N ASP A 193 -0.75 3.84 1.53
CA ASP A 193 -0.88 3.19 2.83
C ASP A 193 -0.28 4.03 3.95
N LEU A 194 0.89 4.63 3.71
CA LEU A 194 1.54 5.52 4.68
C LEU A 194 0.71 6.77 4.98
N ARG A 195 0.06 7.36 3.98
CA ARG A 195 -0.84 8.51 4.18
C ARG A 195 -2.06 8.14 4.99
N SER A 196 -2.64 6.97 4.72
CA SER A 196 -3.75 6.43 5.50
C SER A 196 -3.37 6.27 6.98
N LEU A 197 -2.23 5.64 7.22
CA LEU A 197 -1.72 5.44 8.57
C LEU A 197 -1.44 6.77 9.28
N GLN A 198 -0.89 7.77 8.58
CA GLN A 198 -0.67 9.10 9.15
C GLN A 198 -1.99 9.77 9.58
N GLU A 199 -3.04 9.62 8.79
CA GLU A 199 -4.35 10.19 9.12
C GLU A 199 -4.94 9.50 10.37
N VAL A 200 -4.77 8.20 10.48
CA VAL A 200 -5.12 7.42 11.67
C VAL A 200 -4.40 7.96 12.90
N GLU A 201 -3.09 8.14 12.84
CA GLU A 201 -2.31 8.64 13.97
C GLU A 201 -2.71 10.08 14.37
N ARG A 202 -3.09 10.92 13.40
CA ARG A 202 -3.62 12.28 13.69
C ARG A 202 -4.92 12.25 14.47
N ARG A 203 -5.84 11.35 14.12
CA ARG A 203 -7.12 11.18 14.86
C ARG A 203 -6.85 10.76 16.30
N PHE A 204 -5.94 9.80 16.48
CA PHE A 204 -5.55 9.39 17.84
C PHE A 204 -4.90 10.48 18.67
N LEU A 205 -4.02 11.26 18.05
CA LEU A 205 -3.43 12.41 18.72
C LEU A 205 -4.51 13.40 19.20
N ALA A 206 -5.48 13.69 18.33
CA ALA A 206 -6.60 14.57 18.69
C ALA A 206 -7.42 14.00 19.87
N GLN A 207 -7.67 12.69 19.84
CA GLN A 207 -8.36 12.00 20.92
C GLN A 207 -7.60 12.07 22.24
N LYS A 208 -6.29 11.74 22.23
CA LYS A 208 -5.48 11.79 23.47
C LYS A 208 -5.38 13.20 24.06
N LYS A 209 -5.37 14.23 23.22
CA LYS A 209 -5.45 15.63 23.69
C LYS A 209 -6.79 15.93 24.37
N LYS A 210 -7.91 15.47 23.82
CA LYS A 210 -9.22 15.58 24.44
C LYS A 210 -9.32 14.81 25.75
N GLU A 211 -8.80 13.58 25.78
CA GLU A 211 -8.76 12.75 26.99
C GLU A 211 -8.03 13.46 28.12
N LYS A 212 -6.88 14.07 27.83
CA LYS A 212 -6.14 14.87 28.80
C LYS A 212 -6.94 16.07 29.29
N GLU A 213 -7.54 16.84 28.37
CA GLU A 213 -8.35 18.00 28.70
C GLU A 213 -9.55 17.60 29.57
N GLU A 214 -10.25 16.53 29.22
CA GLU A 214 -11.37 15.99 29.97
C GLU A 214 -10.95 15.50 31.35
N LEU A 215 -9.86 14.78 31.48
CA LEU A 215 -9.31 14.36 32.76
C LEU A 215 -9.01 15.53 33.66
N LEU A 216 -8.32 16.57 33.16
CA LEU A 216 -8.01 17.78 33.92
C LEU A 216 -9.27 18.59 34.28
N ARG A 217 -10.25 18.65 33.36
CA ARG A 217 -11.55 19.32 33.59
C ARG A 217 -12.35 18.66 34.72
N LEU A 218 -12.46 17.32 34.66
CA LEU A 218 -13.26 16.56 35.62
C LEU A 218 -12.60 16.52 37.01
N THR A 219 -11.27 16.43 37.04
CA THR A 219 -10.53 16.39 38.33
C THR A 219 -10.21 17.75 38.88
N LYS A 220 -10.31 18.82 38.08
CA LYS A 220 -9.86 20.19 38.45
C LYS A 220 -8.42 20.17 39.00
N GLY A 221 -7.60 19.23 38.56
CA GLY A 221 -6.23 19.04 39.04
C GLY A 221 -6.11 18.49 40.46
N LYS A 222 -7.18 17.95 41.04
CA LYS A 222 -7.18 17.43 42.42
C LYS A 222 -7.17 15.89 42.44
N GLU A 223 -6.22 15.31 43.15
CA GLU A 223 -6.08 13.88 43.32
C GLU A 223 -7.33 13.21 43.91
N ALA A 224 -7.96 13.84 44.92
CA ALA A 224 -9.15 13.27 45.55
C ALA A 224 -10.34 13.11 44.56
N LEU A 225 -10.52 14.07 43.65
CA LEU A 225 -11.53 13.97 42.58
C LEU A 225 -11.16 12.92 41.55
N PHE A 226 -9.85 12.74 41.25
CA PHE A 226 -9.38 11.69 40.36
C PHE A 226 -9.68 10.29 40.92
N GLN A 227 -9.38 10.05 42.21
CA GLN A 227 -9.68 8.78 42.83
C GLN A 227 -11.19 8.46 42.90
N GLN A 228 -12.00 9.50 43.11
CA GLN A 228 -13.45 9.37 43.09
C GLN A 228 -13.97 9.05 41.67
N LEU A 229 -13.38 9.67 40.65
CA LEU A 229 -13.67 9.39 39.23
C LEU A 229 -13.28 7.98 38.83
N LEU A 230 -12.12 7.50 39.29
CA LEU A 230 -11.68 6.11 39.06
C LEU A 230 -12.65 5.09 39.63
N LYS A 231 -13.22 5.35 40.81
CA LYS A 231 -14.24 4.49 41.44
C LYS A 231 -15.56 4.46 40.65
N SER A 232 -15.96 5.59 40.07
CA SER A 232 -17.22 5.72 39.31
C SER A 232 -17.08 5.26 37.86
N LYS A 233 -15.92 5.48 37.21
CA LYS A 233 -15.67 5.13 35.81
C LYS A 233 -15.51 3.63 35.52
N LYS A 234 -15.24 2.81 36.52
CA LYS A 234 -15.02 1.39 36.30
C LYS A 234 -16.25 0.59 35.85
N ARG A 235 -17.45 1.16 35.84
CA ARG A 235 -18.68 0.41 35.53
C ARG A 235 -19.59 0.92 34.43
N ASP A 236 -19.80 2.21 34.21
CA ASP A 236 -21.04 2.59 33.53
C ASP A 236 -20.94 3.42 32.24
N ILE A 237 -19.91 4.25 32.04
CA ILE A 237 -19.93 5.25 30.95
C ILE A 237 -19.46 4.69 29.61
N ALA A 238 -18.40 3.89 29.61
CA ALA A 238 -17.91 3.27 28.37
C ALA A 238 -18.94 2.28 27.80
N THR A 239 -19.55 1.50 28.67
CA THR A 239 -20.58 0.52 28.30
C THR A 239 -21.83 1.21 27.72
N LEU A 240 -22.33 2.27 28.36
CA LEU A 240 -23.51 3.00 27.90
C LEU A 240 -23.26 3.77 26.59
N LYS A 241 -22.11 4.44 26.47
CA LYS A 241 -21.74 5.13 25.22
C LYS A 241 -21.57 4.13 24.07
N THR A 242 -20.93 3.00 24.36
CA THR A 242 -20.77 1.93 23.38
C THR A 242 -22.13 1.37 22.94
N GLN A 243 -23.04 1.09 23.86
CA GLN A 243 -24.38 0.58 23.56
C GLN A 243 -25.20 1.54 22.69
N LEU A 244 -25.24 2.82 23.06
CA LEU A 244 -25.96 3.85 22.30
C LEU A 244 -25.40 4.02 20.90
N PHE A 245 -24.08 4.05 20.77
CA PHE A 245 -23.43 4.22 19.48
C PHE A 245 -23.71 3.09 18.51
N TYR A 246 -23.68 1.84 18.97
CA TYR A 246 -23.98 0.68 18.13
C TYR A 246 -25.46 0.64 17.70
N LEU A 247 -26.37 0.90 18.61
CA LEU A 247 -27.81 0.97 18.29
C LEU A 247 -28.12 2.00 17.19
N GLU A 248 -27.48 3.16 17.25
CA GLU A 248 -27.67 4.21 16.25
C GLU A 248 -27.08 3.89 14.87
N LYS A 249 -25.98 3.12 14.83
CA LYS A 249 -25.19 2.94 13.60
C LYS A 249 -25.45 1.59 12.90
N THR A 250 -25.70 0.55 13.63
CA THR A 250 -25.74 -0.83 13.08
C THR A 250 -27.05 -1.56 13.34
N GLY A 251 -27.91 -1.02 14.22
CA GLY A 251 -29.13 -1.69 14.66
C GLY A 251 -28.89 -2.89 15.58
N ILE A 252 -27.64 -3.19 15.96
CA ILE A 252 -27.28 -4.17 16.98
C ILE A 252 -26.70 -3.49 18.20
N THR A 253 -26.69 -4.16 19.35
CA THR A 253 -26.07 -3.65 20.56
C THR A 253 -24.55 -3.82 20.48
N ALA A 254 -23.81 -2.98 21.23
CA ALA A 254 -22.37 -3.17 21.37
C ALA A 254 -22.02 -4.52 22.00
N GLU A 255 -22.87 -4.97 22.90
CA GLU A 255 -22.78 -6.28 23.56
C GLU A 255 -22.87 -7.41 22.53
N ASP A 256 -23.79 -7.32 21.58
CA ASP A 256 -23.90 -8.26 20.47
C ASP A 256 -22.66 -8.23 19.57
N ALA A 257 -22.13 -7.05 19.24
CA ALA A 257 -20.93 -6.95 18.42
C ALA A 257 -19.70 -7.58 19.11
N ILE A 258 -19.51 -7.32 20.40
CA ILE A 258 -18.44 -7.93 21.19
C ILE A 258 -18.65 -9.47 21.26
N ARG A 259 -19.89 -9.90 21.46
CA ARG A 259 -20.25 -11.33 21.46
C ARG A 259 -19.94 -12.00 20.12
N PHE A 260 -20.29 -11.38 19.00
CA PHE A 260 -19.96 -11.91 17.66
C PHE A 260 -18.45 -11.94 17.42
N ALA A 261 -17.71 -10.94 17.88
CA ALA A 261 -16.24 -10.94 17.79
C ALA A 261 -15.64 -12.08 18.66
N ASP A 262 -16.16 -12.28 19.86
CA ASP A 262 -15.72 -13.37 20.75
C ASP A 262 -16.02 -14.76 20.16
N LEU A 263 -17.23 -14.94 19.61
CA LEU A 263 -17.60 -16.18 18.90
C LEU A 263 -16.71 -16.42 17.68
N ALA A 264 -16.48 -15.41 16.86
CA ALA A 264 -15.62 -15.49 15.69
C ALA A 264 -14.19 -15.84 16.08
N ALA A 265 -13.63 -15.17 17.10
CA ALA A 265 -12.29 -15.41 17.60
C ALA A 265 -12.15 -16.85 18.16
N LYS A 266 -13.09 -17.33 18.93
CA LYS A 266 -13.13 -18.71 19.45
C LYS A 266 -13.21 -19.76 18.34
N ARG A 267 -14.07 -19.55 17.34
CA ARG A 267 -14.22 -20.43 16.17
C ARG A 267 -12.93 -20.53 15.35
N ALA A 268 -12.22 -19.42 15.21
CA ALA A 268 -10.97 -19.37 14.47
C ALA A 268 -9.72 -19.67 15.32
N GLY A 269 -9.87 -19.80 16.66
CA GLY A 269 -8.75 -20.08 17.55
C GLY A 269 -7.81 -18.89 17.83
N ILE A 270 -8.24 -17.63 17.64
CA ILE A 270 -7.46 -16.43 17.87
C ILE A 270 -7.88 -15.69 19.14
N ARG A 271 -7.14 -14.64 19.56
CA ARG A 271 -7.54 -13.78 20.69
C ARG A 271 -8.64 -12.80 20.27
N THR A 272 -9.68 -12.68 21.09
CA THR A 272 -10.79 -11.73 20.85
C THR A 272 -10.31 -10.29 20.78
N ALA A 273 -9.43 -9.86 21.69
CA ALA A 273 -8.91 -8.51 21.70
C ALA A 273 -8.06 -8.19 20.46
N PHE A 274 -7.34 -9.17 19.91
CA PHE A 274 -6.59 -8.98 18.66
C PHE A 274 -7.53 -8.78 17.46
N LEU A 275 -8.58 -9.59 17.36
CA LEU A 275 -9.61 -9.41 16.31
C LEU A 275 -10.28 -8.05 16.42
N LEU A 276 -10.70 -7.66 17.62
CA LEU A 276 -11.33 -6.36 17.86
C LEU A 276 -10.38 -5.20 17.53
N ALA A 277 -9.11 -5.29 17.91
CA ALA A 277 -8.12 -4.27 17.61
C ALA A 277 -7.91 -4.06 16.11
N LEU A 278 -7.86 -5.16 15.34
CA LEU A 278 -7.75 -5.08 13.89
C LEU A 278 -9.01 -4.43 13.29
N LEU A 279 -10.18 -4.88 13.68
CA LEU A 279 -11.45 -4.34 13.19
C LEU A 279 -11.65 -2.87 13.58
N GLU A 280 -11.15 -2.43 14.74
CA GLU A 280 -11.15 -1.02 15.13
C GLU A 280 -10.26 -0.16 14.24
N VAL A 281 -9.13 -0.69 13.78
CA VAL A 281 -8.26 0.01 12.84
C VAL A 281 -8.92 0.11 11.46
N GLU A 282 -9.59 -0.95 11.02
CA GLU A 282 -10.21 -1.03 9.69
C GLU A 282 -11.53 -0.25 9.59
N THR A 283 -12.41 -0.44 10.56
CA THR A 283 -13.80 0.03 10.46
C THR A 283 -14.34 0.75 11.68
N GLY A 284 -13.58 0.81 12.75
CA GLY A 284 -13.96 1.50 13.97
C GLY A 284 -13.50 2.95 14.01
N LYS A 285 -13.75 3.58 15.17
CA LYS A 285 -13.21 4.88 15.56
C LYS A 285 -11.88 4.74 16.32
N GLN A 286 -11.27 3.59 16.21
CA GLN A 286 -9.98 3.27 16.80
C GLN A 286 -9.95 3.40 18.33
N PHE A 287 -10.99 2.86 18.95
CA PHE A 287 -11.14 2.84 20.39
C PHE A 287 -11.20 4.24 21.03
N GLU A 288 -11.82 5.17 20.32
CA GLU A 288 -12.03 6.54 20.77
C GLU A 288 -12.85 6.55 22.08
N ASP A 289 -12.38 7.27 23.09
CA ASP A 289 -13.00 7.34 24.41
C ASP A 289 -13.17 5.98 25.14
N GLY A 290 -12.37 4.96 24.78
CA GLY A 290 -12.52 3.61 25.31
C GLY A 290 -13.73 2.86 24.73
N VAL A 291 -14.34 3.38 23.69
CA VAL A 291 -15.52 2.79 23.02
C VAL A 291 -15.07 1.81 21.95
N ILE A 292 -15.51 0.56 22.05
CA ILE A 292 -15.38 -0.42 20.96
C ILE A 292 -16.41 -0.04 19.90
N SER A 293 -15.95 0.25 18.69
CA SER A 293 -16.79 0.73 17.58
C SER A 293 -16.62 -0.09 16.29
N VAL A 294 -16.07 -1.27 16.40
CA VAL A 294 -15.79 -2.17 15.28
C VAL A 294 -17.02 -2.40 14.39
N GLY A 295 -16.81 -2.41 13.09
CA GLY A 295 -17.87 -2.72 12.13
C GLY A 295 -18.91 -1.63 11.91
N THR A 296 -18.76 -0.44 12.49
CA THR A 296 -19.72 0.65 12.33
C THR A 296 -19.55 1.45 11.04
N ASN A 297 -18.40 1.39 10.43
CA ASN A 297 -18.11 2.05 9.15
C ASN A 297 -18.23 1.05 7.98
N VAL A 298 -19.45 0.75 7.59
CA VAL A 298 -19.73 -0.18 6.47
C VAL A 298 -19.55 0.44 5.09
N GLY A 299 -19.11 1.70 5.03
CA GLY A 299 -18.95 2.44 3.79
C GLY A 299 -20.23 3.13 3.32
N THR A 300 -20.08 4.09 2.42
CA THR A 300 -21.17 4.82 1.75
C THR A 300 -20.84 5.02 0.27
N GLY A 301 -19.96 4.20 -0.27
CA GLY A 301 -19.54 4.21 -1.65
C GLY A 301 -20.44 3.33 -2.52
N ASN A 302 -20.19 3.41 -3.81
CA ASN A 302 -20.88 2.64 -4.83
C ASN A 302 -19.85 1.79 -5.60
N TRP A 303 -20.19 0.54 -5.90
CA TRP A 303 -19.29 -0.41 -6.54
C TRP A 303 -18.75 0.07 -7.90
N GLU A 304 -19.58 0.73 -8.70
CA GLU A 304 -19.17 1.20 -10.02
C GLU A 304 -18.23 2.40 -9.93
N ARG A 305 -18.64 3.43 -9.19
CA ARG A 305 -17.89 4.69 -9.05
C ARG A 305 -16.59 4.52 -8.28
N ASP A 306 -16.66 3.86 -7.12
CA ASP A 306 -15.58 3.86 -6.13
C ASP A 306 -14.63 2.66 -6.28
N MET A 307 -15.09 1.54 -6.88
CA MET A 307 -14.32 0.33 -7.13
C MET A 307 -13.98 0.19 -8.63
N TYR A 308 -14.96 -0.17 -9.47
CA TYR A 308 -14.75 -0.52 -10.86
C TYR A 308 -14.06 0.60 -11.65
N ASN A 309 -14.69 1.78 -11.71
CA ASN A 309 -14.16 2.93 -12.45
C ASN A 309 -12.84 3.44 -11.86
N CYS A 310 -12.59 3.20 -10.57
CA CYS A 310 -11.31 3.52 -9.95
C CYS A 310 -10.20 2.62 -10.47
N TYR A 311 -10.36 1.30 -10.49
CA TYR A 311 -9.37 0.38 -11.05
C TYR A 311 -9.15 0.61 -12.55
N ILE A 312 -10.21 0.95 -13.31
CA ILE A 312 -10.08 1.30 -14.74
C ILE A 312 -9.16 2.52 -14.91
N ARG A 313 -9.36 3.59 -14.10
CA ARG A 313 -8.51 4.79 -14.15
C ARG A 313 -7.05 4.53 -13.79
N LEU A 314 -6.79 3.54 -12.94
CA LEU A 314 -5.45 3.10 -12.59
C LEU A 314 -4.83 2.13 -13.61
N GLY A 315 -5.50 1.85 -14.75
CA GLY A 315 -5.03 0.90 -15.76
C GLY A 315 -5.20 -0.58 -15.37
N ARG A 316 -5.80 -0.88 -14.22
CA ARG A 316 -5.96 -2.24 -13.67
C ARG A 316 -7.25 -2.90 -14.15
N ARG A 317 -7.47 -2.94 -15.47
CA ARG A 317 -8.72 -3.47 -16.07
C ARG A 317 -9.04 -4.90 -15.64
N LYS A 318 -8.06 -5.79 -15.61
CA LYS A 318 -8.29 -7.20 -15.18
C LYS A 318 -8.82 -7.27 -13.74
N GLN A 319 -8.26 -6.45 -12.85
CA GLN A 319 -8.71 -6.38 -11.46
C GLN A 319 -10.12 -5.79 -11.39
N ALA A 320 -10.40 -4.71 -12.12
CA ALA A 320 -11.74 -4.12 -12.18
C ALA A 320 -12.79 -5.17 -12.56
N GLU A 321 -12.56 -5.93 -13.62
CA GLU A 321 -13.49 -6.97 -14.09
C GLU A 321 -13.63 -8.11 -13.08
N SER A 322 -12.53 -8.55 -12.45
CA SER A 322 -12.57 -9.61 -11.44
C SER A 322 -13.35 -9.19 -10.19
N GLU A 323 -13.11 -7.96 -9.68
CA GLU A 323 -13.83 -7.46 -8.50
C GLU A 323 -15.31 -7.22 -8.80
N LYS A 324 -15.63 -6.69 -9.99
CA LYS A 324 -17.02 -6.54 -10.44
C LYS A 324 -17.73 -7.89 -10.51
N ALA A 325 -17.14 -8.88 -11.18
CA ALA A 325 -17.74 -10.22 -11.32
C ALA A 325 -17.99 -10.84 -9.94
N ALA A 326 -17.02 -10.77 -9.04
CA ALA A 326 -17.15 -11.27 -7.67
C ALA A 326 -18.24 -10.52 -6.89
N PHE A 327 -18.34 -9.21 -7.02
CA PHE A 327 -19.37 -8.41 -6.35
C PHE A 327 -20.78 -8.81 -6.80
N PHE A 328 -20.96 -8.96 -8.12
CA PHE A 328 -22.26 -9.39 -8.69
C PHE A 328 -22.58 -10.84 -8.33
N GLU A 329 -21.59 -11.72 -8.22
CA GLU A 329 -21.79 -13.09 -7.72
C GLU A 329 -22.29 -13.08 -6.27
N ILE A 330 -21.66 -12.29 -5.40
CA ILE A 330 -22.01 -12.18 -3.98
C ILE A 330 -23.43 -11.61 -3.83
N THR A 331 -23.72 -10.48 -4.48
CA THR A 331 -25.04 -9.84 -4.40
C THR A 331 -26.12 -10.71 -5.00
N GLY A 332 -25.84 -11.41 -6.10
CA GLY A 332 -26.76 -12.37 -6.71
C GLY A 332 -27.09 -13.56 -5.81
N LYS A 333 -26.11 -14.18 -5.14
CA LYS A 333 -26.32 -15.24 -4.16
C LYS A 333 -27.20 -14.80 -2.99
N LEU A 334 -27.06 -13.55 -2.58
CA LEU A 334 -27.80 -12.96 -1.46
C LEU A 334 -29.16 -12.36 -1.89
N ASN A 335 -29.49 -12.41 -3.18
CA ASN A 335 -30.68 -11.77 -3.77
C ASN A 335 -30.75 -10.27 -3.43
N LEU A 336 -29.61 -9.57 -3.50
CA LEU A 336 -29.46 -8.15 -3.21
C LEU A 336 -29.24 -7.37 -4.51
N ASP A 337 -29.79 -6.16 -4.56
CA ASP A 337 -29.55 -5.21 -5.65
C ASP A 337 -28.12 -4.63 -5.53
N PRO A 338 -27.19 -4.92 -6.47
CA PRO A 338 -25.80 -4.46 -6.36
C PRO A 338 -25.69 -2.93 -6.28
N ASP A 339 -26.59 -2.19 -6.91
CA ASP A 339 -26.55 -0.73 -6.91
C ASP A 339 -26.94 -0.11 -5.55
N LYS A 340 -27.63 -0.89 -4.70
CA LYS A 340 -28.03 -0.49 -3.35
C LYS A 340 -27.08 -0.95 -2.26
N MET A 341 -26.17 -1.88 -2.58
CA MET A 341 -25.26 -2.42 -1.58
C MET A 341 -24.07 -1.48 -1.35
N PRO A 342 -23.87 -1.03 -0.09
CA PRO A 342 -22.80 -0.09 0.22
C PRO A 342 -21.43 -0.79 0.18
N VAL A 343 -20.46 -0.08 -0.35
CA VAL A 343 -19.05 -0.44 -0.28
C VAL A 343 -18.24 0.75 0.26
N SER A 344 -16.96 0.58 0.56
CA SER A 344 -16.11 1.69 0.94
C SER A 344 -16.00 2.70 -0.19
N ARG A 345 -16.00 4.00 0.16
CA ARG A 345 -15.71 5.06 -0.80
C ARG A 345 -14.26 4.97 -1.26
N ARG A 346 -14.01 5.44 -2.47
CA ARG A 346 -12.65 5.69 -2.94
C ARG A 346 -11.98 6.69 -1.99
N PRO A 347 -10.90 6.30 -1.30
CA PRO A 347 -10.10 7.25 -0.53
C PRO A 347 -9.30 8.17 -1.45
N ASN A 348 -8.61 9.16 -0.89
CA ASN A 348 -7.69 10.00 -1.67
C ASN A 348 -6.50 9.21 -2.25
N TYR A 349 -6.33 7.99 -1.84
CA TYR A 349 -5.30 7.02 -2.20
C TYR A 349 -5.99 5.67 -2.47
N GLY A 350 -5.74 5.03 -3.59
CA GLY A 350 -6.29 3.72 -3.95
C GLY A 350 -7.77 3.73 -4.36
N CYS A 351 -8.37 2.56 -4.37
CA CYS A 351 -9.76 2.33 -4.72
C CYS A 351 -10.59 1.91 -3.52
N GLY A 352 -11.87 2.23 -3.56
CA GLY A 352 -12.86 1.70 -2.64
C GLY A 352 -13.32 0.30 -3.06
N GLY A 353 -14.48 -0.12 -2.60
CA GLY A 353 -15.09 -1.38 -2.98
C GLY A 353 -15.06 -2.44 -1.90
N ALA A 354 -14.50 -2.14 -0.73
CA ALA A 354 -14.53 -3.04 0.41
C ALA A 354 -15.95 -3.11 1.01
N MET A 355 -16.38 -4.31 1.35
CA MET A 355 -17.75 -4.62 1.77
C MET A 355 -17.85 -4.82 3.29
N GLY A 356 -18.90 -4.28 3.86
CA GLY A 356 -19.37 -4.56 5.21
C GLY A 356 -18.40 -4.29 6.35
N PRO A 357 -18.68 -4.81 7.54
CA PRO A 357 -17.93 -4.50 8.76
C PRO A 357 -16.44 -4.87 8.76
N ALA A 358 -16.02 -5.88 8.02
CA ALA A 358 -14.63 -6.31 7.95
C ALA A 358 -13.91 -5.83 6.68
N GLN A 359 -14.56 -5.02 5.85
CA GLN A 359 -13.96 -4.34 4.69
C GLN A 359 -13.24 -5.29 3.70
N PHE A 360 -13.80 -6.47 3.44
CA PHE A 360 -13.28 -7.37 2.42
C PHE A 360 -13.61 -6.90 1.00
N ILE A 361 -12.62 -6.86 0.12
CA ILE A 361 -12.87 -6.72 -1.31
C ILE A 361 -13.55 -8.00 -1.86
N PRO A 362 -14.38 -7.91 -2.92
CA PRO A 362 -15.22 -9.00 -3.38
C PRO A 362 -14.47 -10.32 -3.66
N THR A 363 -13.37 -10.26 -4.38
CA THR A 363 -12.57 -11.46 -4.69
C THR A 363 -11.98 -12.12 -3.45
N THR A 364 -11.65 -11.31 -2.42
CA THR A 364 -11.15 -11.84 -1.14
C THR A 364 -12.27 -12.51 -0.36
N TRP A 365 -13.46 -11.91 -0.30
CA TRP A 365 -14.63 -12.51 0.36
C TRP A 365 -14.94 -13.92 -0.14
N LEU A 366 -14.99 -14.13 -1.45
CA LEU A 366 -15.32 -15.42 -2.06
C LEU A 366 -14.36 -16.56 -1.62
N ARG A 367 -13.16 -16.25 -1.18
CA ARG A 367 -12.23 -17.26 -0.63
C ARG A 367 -12.68 -17.82 0.72
N PHE A 368 -13.41 -17.02 1.49
CA PHE A 368 -13.81 -17.33 2.85
C PHE A 368 -15.30 -17.70 2.98
N GLU A 369 -16.14 -17.29 2.01
CA GLU A 369 -17.59 -17.41 2.02
C GLU A 369 -18.08 -18.80 2.51
N LYS A 370 -17.54 -19.87 1.94
CA LYS A 370 -17.97 -21.25 2.30
C LYS A 370 -17.56 -21.64 3.74
N ARG A 371 -16.36 -21.23 4.16
CA ARG A 371 -15.89 -21.48 5.54
C ARG A 371 -16.69 -20.68 6.56
N VAL A 372 -17.00 -19.44 6.22
CA VAL A 372 -17.88 -18.59 7.04
C VAL A 372 -19.24 -19.25 7.17
N ALA A 373 -19.88 -19.63 6.06
CA ALA A 373 -21.18 -20.29 6.07
C ALA A 373 -21.19 -21.56 6.93
N SER A 374 -20.13 -22.37 6.89
CA SER A 374 -20.01 -23.57 7.71
C SER A 374 -19.87 -23.29 9.20
N LEU A 375 -19.30 -22.16 9.59
CA LEU A 375 -19.06 -21.79 10.99
C LEU A 375 -20.21 -20.99 11.61
N THR A 376 -20.89 -20.17 10.81
CA THR A 376 -21.99 -19.32 11.29
C THR A 376 -23.36 -19.96 11.10
N GLY A 377 -23.46 -20.91 10.15
CA GLY A 377 -24.73 -21.50 9.75
C GLY A 377 -25.53 -20.66 8.74
N HIS A 378 -25.02 -19.49 8.37
CA HIS A 378 -25.64 -18.63 7.36
C HIS A 378 -25.23 -19.09 5.96
N ASN A 379 -26.19 -19.56 5.16
CA ASN A 379 -25.94 -20.03 3.80
C ASN A 379 -26.96 -19.45 2.81
N PRO A 380 -26.54 -18.53 1.92
CA PRO A 380 -25.20 -17.97 1.78
C PRO A 380 -24.82 -17.02 2.92
N SER A 381 -23.53 -16.98 3.26
CA SER A 381 -23.01 -15.98 4.20
C SER A 381 -22.87 -14.61 3.54
N SER A 382 -22.98 -13.54 4.34
CA SER A 382 -23.05 -12.17 3.85
C SER A 382 -21.91 -11.29 4.40
N PRO A 383 -21.14 -10.59 3.54
CA PRO A 383 -20.12 -9.66 4.01
C PRO A 383 -20.69 -8.46 4.78
N TRP A 384 -22.00 -8.19 4.65
CA TRP A 384 -22.70 -7.12 5.39
C TRP A 384 -23.32 -7.60 6.70
N ASN A 385 -23.34 -8.90 6.96
CA ASN A 385 -23.73 -9.45 8.26
C ASN A 385 -22.53 -9.36 9.22
N VAL A 386 -22.73 -8.84 10.43
CA VAL A 386 -21.64 -8.58 11.40
C VAL A 386 -20.97 -9.88 11.84
N GLU A 387 -21.75 -10.92 12.16
CA GLU A 387 -21.20 -12.22 12.59
C GLU A 387 -20.39 -12.87 11.47
N ASP A 388 -20.90 -12.86 10.24
CA ASP A 388 -20.21 -13.41 9.08
C ASP A 388 -18.93 -12.66 8.76
N ALA A 389 -18.98 -11.32 8.76
CA ALA A 389 -17.85 -10.47 8.48
C ALA A 389 -16.72 -10.65 9.51
N PHE A 390 -17.08 -10.69 10.80
CA PHE A 390 -16.11 -10.91 11.89
C PHE A 390 -15.53 -12.32 11.84
N THR A 391 -16.36 -13.32 11.48
CA THR A 391 -15.89 -14.70 11.29
C THR A 391 -14.91 -14.80 10.12
N ALA A 392 -15.18 -14.11 9.01
CA ALA A 392 -14.25 -14.06 7.87
C ALA A 392 -12.91 -13.43 8.27
N ALA A 393 -12.94 -12.30 8.99
CA ALA A 393 -11.72 -11.65 9.49
C ALA A 393 -10.93 -12.56 10.43
N ALA A 394 -11.61 -13.24 11.35
CA ALA A 394 -11.00 -14.17 12.28
C ALA A 394 -10.33 -15.36 11.57
N ILE A 395 -11.00 -15.94 10.57
CA ILE A 395 -10.44 -17.02 9.74
C ILE A 395 -9.21 -16.54 8.96
N PHE A 396 -9.28 -15.36 8.33
CA PHE A 396 -8.13 -14.77 7.63
C PHE A 396 -6.92 -14.61 8.55
N LEU A 397 -7.15 -14.09 9.75
CA LEU A 397 -6.09 -13.86 10.74
C LEU A 397 -5.51 -15.18 11.28
N ALA A 398 -6.34 -16.19 11.49
CA ALA A 398 -5.90 -17.52 11.89
C ALA A 398 -5.01 -18.14 10.79
N ASP A 399 -5.48 -18.14 9.54
CA ASP A 399 -4.72 -18.65 8.38
C ASP A 399 -3.38 -17.92 8.20
N ALA A 400 -3.30 -16.67 8.65
CA ALA A 400 -2.08 -15.85 8.63
C ALA A 400 -1.17 -16.06 9.85
N GLY A 401 -1.56 -16.91 10.82
CA GLY A 401 -0.75 -17.34 11.95
C GLY A 401 -1.12 -16.76 13.33
N ALA A 402 -2.27 -16.08 13.46
CA ALA A 402 -2.75 -15.58 14.74
C ALA A 402 -3.31 -16.71 15.65
N ASP A 403 -3.62 -17.89 15.10
CA ASP A 403 -4.02 -19.11 15.81
C ASP A 403 -2.95 -19.59 16.79
N ALA A 404 -1.68 -19.27 16.54
CA ALA A 404 -0.59 -19.52 17.49
C ALA A 404 -0.75 -18.76 18.83
N LYS A 405 -1.61 -17.75 18.90
CA LYS A 405 -1.86 -16.88 20.08
C LYS A 405 -0.61 -16.27 20.67
N THR A 406 0.40 -16.05 19.84
CA THR A 406 1.66 -15.40 20.21
C THR A 406 1.73 -14.02 19.57
N GLU A 407 2.41 -13.08 20.22
CA GLU A 407 2.60 -11.74 19.64
C GLU A 407 3.28 -11.81 18.25
N ALA A 408 4.23 -12.70 18.05
CA ALA A 408 4.88 -12.91 16.76
C ALA A 408 3.90 -13.43 15.68
N GLY A 409 2.97 -14.30 16.05
CA GLY A 409 1.90 -14.79 15.18
C GLY A 409 0.93 -13.67 14.80
N GLU A 410 0.51 -12.88 15.78
CA GLU A 410 -0.39 -11.74 15.57
C GLU A 410 0.25 -10.64 14.72
N ILE A 411 1.53 -10.31 14.94
CA ILE A 411 2.28 -9.39 14.09
C ILE A 411 2.34 -9.89 12.65
N ARG A 412 2.58 -11.17 12.45
CA ARG A 412 2.60 -11.79 11.11
C ARG A 412 1.23 -11.71 10.44
N ALA A 413 0.17 -12.02 11.18
CA ALA A 413 -1.21 -11.95 10.70
C ALA A 413 -1.61 -10.52 10.32
N ALA A 414 -1.30 -9.53 11.16
CA ALA A 414 -1.54 -8.12 10.87
C ALA A 414 -0.80 -7.64 9.62
N LYS A 415 0.48 -8.03 9.45
CA LYS A 415 1.23 -7.73 8.24
C LYS A 415 0.64 -8.37 6.98
N THR A 416 0.14 -9.59 7.11
CA THR A 416 -0.54 -10.29 5.99
C THR A 416 -1.83 -9.57 5.62
N TYR A 417 -2.57 -9.05 6.59
CA TYR A 417 -3.84 -8.36 6.35
C TYR A 417 -3.63 -7.11 5.50
N ILE A 418 -2.66 -6.27 5.84
CA ILE A 418 -2.40 -5.03 5.11
C ILE A 418 -1.68 -5.22 3.77
N SER A 419 -0.86 -6.27 3.62
CA SER A 419 0.05 -6.39 2.46
C SER A 419 -0.08 -7.68 1.67
N GLY A 420 -0.90 -8.62 2.11
CA GLY A 420 -0.96 -9.97 1.55
C GLY A 420 0.30 -10.82 1.79
N ARG A 421 1.31 -10.31 2.50
CA ARG A 421 2.62 -10.97 2.68
C ARG A 421 3.02 -11.04 4.15
N PRO A 422 3.18 -12.23 4.75
CA PRO A 422 3.54 -12.37 6.18
C PRO A 422 4.95 -11.84 6.50
N SER A 423 5.84 -11.85 5.52
CA SER A 423 7.24 -11.40 5.65
C SER A 423 7.46 -9.93 5.29
N CYS A 424 6.39 -9.13 5.19
CA CYS A 424 6.52 -7.71 4.86
C CYS A 424 7.43 -6.99 5.86
N THR A 425 8.53 -6.39 5.33
CA THR A 425 9.51 -5.62 6.10
C THR A 425 9.36 -4.12 5.91
N ARG A 426 8.43 -3.68 5.04
CA ARG A 426 8.16 -2.25 4.81
C ARG A 426 7.74 -1.56 6.12
N TYR A 427 8.05 -0.27 6.22
CA TYR A 427 7.70 0.53 7.40
C TYR A 427 6.20 0.49 7.70
N VAL A 428 5.36 0.63 6.68
CA VAL A 428 3.89 0.60 6.82
C VAL A 428 3.41 -0.70 7.48
N CYS A 429 3.95 -1.86 7.08
CA CYS A 429 3.56 -3.14 7.65
C CYS A 429 3.95 -3.27 9.12
N ARG A 430 5.13 -2.76 9.50
CA ARG A 430 5.59 -2.78 10.90
C ARG A 430 4.76 -1.84 11.76
N SER A 431 4.54 -0.63 11.29
CA SER A 431 3.77 0.38 12.02
C SER A 431 2.31 -0.04 12.21
N TYR A 432 1.68 -0.58 11.16
CA TYR A 432 0.33 -1.14 11.23
C TYR A 432 0.22 -2.28 12.25
N ALA A 433 1.13 -3.26 12.20
CA ALA A 433 1.12 -4.38 13.14
C ALA A 433 1.33 -3.92 14.59
N ASN A 434 2.31 -3.06 14.85
CA ASN A 434 2.57 -2.51 16.19
C ASN A 434 1.36 -1.75 16.73
N ARG A 435 0.66 -1.04 15.85
CA ARG A 435 -0.57 -0.35 16.16
C ARG A 435 -1.64 -1.30 16.68
N ILE A 436 -1.91 -2.36 15.95
CA ILE A 436 -2.93 -3.35 16.31
C ILE A 436 -2.56 -4.05 17.63
N ILE A 437 -1.29 -4.42 17.82
CA ILE A 437 -0.85 -5.05 19.06
C ILE A 437 -1.02 -4.11 20.27
N SER A 438 -0.69 -2.82 20.11
CA SER A 438 -0.92 -1.83 21.17
C SER A 438 -2.40 -1.72 21.53
N LEU A 439 -3.26 -1.62 20.52
CA LEU A 439 -4.70 -1.52 20.71
C LEU A 439 -5.30 -2.79 21.31
N ALA A 440 -4.81 -3.96 20.90
CA ALA A 440 -5.24 -5.24 21.46
C ALA A 440 -4.95 -5.32 22.98
N ARG A 441 -3.81 -4.81 23.43
CA ARG A 441 -3.49 -4.73 24.86
C ARG A 441 -4.42 -3.77 25.62
N ASP A 442 -4.83 -2.68 24.99
CA ASP A 442 -5.76 -1.73 25.60
C ASP A 442 -7.16 -2.31 25.69
N ILE A 443 -7.61 -3.04 24.66
CA ILE A 443 -8.90 -3.75 24.65
C ILE A 443 -8.93 -4.91 25.66
N ASP A 444 -7.84 -5.68 25.79
CA ASP A 444 -7.72 -6.77 26.79
C ASP A 444 -7.96 -6.29 28.24
N ARG A 445 -7.69 -5.01 28.53
CA ARG A 445 -7.91 -4.48 29.88
C ARG A 445 -9.38 -4.15 30.19
N ILE A 446 -10.22 -4.18 29.16
CA ILE A 446 -11.62 -3.78 29.26
C ILE A 446 -12.54 -5.00 29.14
N LEU A 447 -12.14 -6.01 28.34
CA LEU A 447 -12.82 -7.29 28.24
C LEU A 447 -12.63 -8.11 29.53
#